data_b77a745d81a70b67bbc9fd3cd6b3a351
#
_entry.id   b77a745d81a70b67bbc9fd3cd6b3a351
#
_cell.length_a   1.000
_cell.length_b   1.000
_cell.length_c   1.000
_cell.angle_alpha   90.00
_cell.angle_beta   90.00
_cell.angle_gamma   90.00
#
_symmetry.space_group_name_H-M   'P 1'
#
loop_
_entity.id
_entity.type
_entity.pdbx_description
1 polymer ?
#
loop_
_entity_poly.entity_id
_entity_poly.type
_entity_poly.pdbx_seq_one_letter_code
_entity_poly.pdbx_strand_id
1 'polypeptide(L)'
;TIGAEKFMRITCVLPDASYSLAKMLYSLKAAPRPVWKFLFVASYICFCLSGESVADYSLACRSILFDVRKLCWSDELTAACGIDPATLPTVLPTGSCAGTLLPEVASQLGLPQSVKVVIGSHDQIVNALGCGVAAPGDAVDITGTVECICPLFASIPETLDFERENYACVPYLDGKGYVTYAYNIS
;
A
#
# COMPACT_ATOMS: atom_id res chain seq x y z
N THR A 1 -12.25 20.22 -7.57
CA THR A 1 -12.72 19.05 -6.81
C THR A 1 -12.67 17.84 -7.74
N ILE A 2 -11.96 16.80 -7.36
CA ILE A 2 -11.95 15.53 -8.09
C ILE A 2 -13.15 14.70 -7.62
N GLY A 3 -13.93 14.18 -8.56
CA GLY A 3 -15.07 13.29 -8.25
C GLY A 3 -14.59 11.87 -7.88
N ALA A 4 -15.46 11.12 -7.17
CA ALA A 4 -15.18 9.74 -6.74
C ALA A 4 -14.82 8.82 -7.92
N GLU A 5 -15.52 8.93 -9.05
CA GLU A 5 -15.25 8.17 -10.27
C GLU A 5 -13.79 8.28 -10.73
N LYS A 6 -13.23 9.50 -10.66
CA LYS A 6 -11.84 9.72 -11.07
C LYS A 6 -10.84 9.10 -10.10
N PHE A 7 -11.11 9.17 -8.79
CA PHE A 7 -10.34 8.42 -7.80
C PHE A 7 -10.36 6.93 -8.10
N MET A 8 -11.54 6.34 -8.26
CA MET A 8 -11.70 4.91 -8.55
C MET A 8 -10.98 4.49 -9.83
N ARG A 9 -11.04 5.31 -10.88
CA ARG A 9 -10.34 5.00 -12.14
C ARG A 9 -8.82 4.95 -11.99
N ILE A 10 -8.23 5.76 -11.11
CA ILE A 10 -6.78 5.80 -10.88
C ILE A 10 -6.37 4.75 -9.84
N THR A 11 -7.10 4.66 -8.74
CA THR A 11 -6.71 3.88 -7.56
C THR A 11 -7.33 2.50 -7.48
N CYS A 12 -8.38 2.23 -8.28
CA CYS A 12 -9.21 1.02 -8.20
C CYS A 12 -9.76 0.76 -6.78
N VAL A 13 -10.04 1.83 -6.04
CA VAL A 13 -10.59 1.79 -4.68
C VAL A 13 -11.64 2.87 -4.54
N LEU A 14 -12.77 2.55 -3.93
CA LEU A 14 -13.78 3.55 -3.56
C LEU A 14 -13.23 4.45 -2.46
N PRO A 15 -13.22 5.78 -2.63
CA PRO A 15 -12.76 6.69 -1.59
C PRO A 15 -13.59 6.58 -0.31
N ASP A 16 -12.94 6.31 0.79
CA ASP A 16 -13.54 6.22 2.11
C ASP A 16 -12.64 6.83 3.19
N ALA A 17 -13.23 7.30 4.29
CA ALA A 17 -12.51 7.94 5.39
C ALA A 17 -11.59 6.99 6.18
N SER A 18 -11.75 5.69 6.04
CA SER A 18 -10.87 4.68 6.64
C SER A 18 -9.46 4.71 6.06
N TYR A 19 -9.32 5.13 4.79
CA TYR A 19 -8.03 5.26 4.13
C TYR A 19 -7.19 6.41 4.67
N SER A 20 -5.87 6.37 4.36
CA SER A 20 -4.91 7.29 4.98
C SER A 20 -5.05 8.74 4.54
N LEU A 21 -5.61 9.03 3.34
CA LEU A 21 -5.74 10.40 2.82
C LEU A 21 -6.45 11.34 3.80
N ALA A 22 -7.58 10.92 4.38
CA ALA A 22 -8.33 11.75 5.33
C ALA A 22 -7.46 12.14 6.53
N LYS A 23 -6.66 11.20 7.04
CA LYS A 23 -5.73 11.40 8.15
C LYS A 23 -4.55 12.30 7.77
N MET A 24 -4.02 12.13 6.54
CA MET A 24 -2.96 13.00 5.99
C MET A 24 -3.44 14.46 5.89
N LEU A 25 -4.63 14.68 5.32
CA LEU A 25 -5.23 16.03 5.21
C LEU A 25 -5.49 16.67 6.56
N TYR A 26 -5.96 15.88 7.53
CA TYR A 26 -6.12 16.36 8.91
C TYR A 26 -4.77 16.74 9.52
N SER A 27 -3.74 15.90 9.35
CA SER A 27 -2.41 16.16 9.88
C SER A 27 -1.77 17.42 9.30
N LEU A 28 -1.94 17.68 8.00
CA LEU A 28 -1.44 18.91 7.37
C LEU A 28 -2.06 20.18 7.99
N LYS A 29 -3.33 20.11 8.41
CA LYS A 29 -4.02 21.24 9.05
C LYS A 29 -3.68 21.39 10.52
N ALA A 30 -3.48 20.28 11.23
CA ALA A 30 -3.34 20.25 12.68
C ALA A 30 -1.87 20.24 13.15
N ALA A 31 -0.92 19.91 12.28
CA ALA A 31 0.48 19.81 12.66
C ALA A 31 1.05 21.19 13.07
N PRO A 32 1.73 21.29 14.22
CA PRO A 32 2.35 22.53 14.68
C PRO A 32 3.62 22.90 13.88
N ARG A 33 4.09 21.97 13.05
CA ARG A 33 5.28 22.10 12.19
C ARG A 33 5.00 21.49 10.82
N PRO A 34 5.74 21.88 9.77
CA PRO A 34 5.62 21.24 8.45
C PRO A 34 5.80 19.71 8.57
N VAL A 35 4.94 18.97 7.89
CA VAL A 35 5.06 17.52 7.79
C VAL A 35 6.26 17.19 6.91
N TRP A 36 7.21 16.43 7.43
CA TRP A 36 8.38 16.00 6.68
C TRP A 36 8.08 14.76 5.83
N LYS A 37 7.44 13.74 6.43
CA LYS A 37 7.09 12.49 5.75
C LYS A 37 5.79 11.92 6.31
N PHE A 38 4.98 11.34 5.42
CA PHE A 38 3.89 10.44 5.77
C PHE A 38 4.40 9.00 5.64
N LEU A 39 4.38 8.25 6.73
CA LEU A 39 4.83 6.87 6.74
C LEU A 39 3.70 5.97 7.24
N PHE A 40 3.46 4.88 6.52
CA PHE A 40 2.65 3.78 7.05
C PHE A 40 3.40 3.13 8.21
N VAL A 41 2.71 2.39 9.06
CA VAL A 41 3.37 1.76 10.23
C VAL A 41 4.57 0.90 9.80
N ALA A 42 4.41 0.06 8.78
CA ALA A 42 5.51 -0.75 8.26
C ALA A 42 6.64 0.11 7.66
N SER A 43 6.30 1.19 6.95
CA SER A 43 7.28 2.15 6.42
C SER A 43 8.04 2.86 7.54
N TYR A 44 7.36 3.18 8.63
CA TYR A 44 8.00 3.80 9.80
C TYR A 44 8.98 2.84 10.49
N ILE A 45 8.59 1.57 10.65
CA ILE A 45 9.50 0.55 11.19
C ILE A 45 10.72 0.38 10.27
N CYS A 46 10.50 0.30 8.96
CA CYS A 46 11.57 0.24 7.97
C CYS A 46 12.52 1.44 8.10
N PHE A 47 11.97 2.65 8.21
CA PHE A 47 12.73 3.87 8.41
C PHE A 47 13.55 3.84 9.72
N CYS A 48 12.98 3.38 10.82
CA CYS A 48 13.70 3.24 12.08
C CYS A 48 14.86 2.24 11.98
N LEU A 49 14.72 1.20 11.18
CA LEU A 49 15.75 0.17 11.01
C LEU A 49 16.86 0.57 10.03
N SER A 50 16.51 1.23 8.93
CA SER A 50 17.42 1.46 7.80
C SER A 50 17.67 2.93 7.47
N GLY A 51 16.86 3.85 8.00
CA GLY A 51 16.86 5.26 7.59
C GLY A 51 16.10 5.52 6.27
N GLU A 52 15.60 4.49 5.60
CA GLU A 52 14.96 4.60 4.30
C GLU A 52 13.44 4.74 4.42
N SER A 53 12.89 5.76 3.75
CA SER A 53 11.46 6.02 3.69
C SER A 53 10.86 5.32 2.48
N VAL A 54 10.39 4.09 2.66
CA VAL A 54 9.87 3.23 1.58
C VAL A 54 8.51 2.63 1.94
N ALA A 55 7.72 2.31 0.93
CA ALA A 55 6.48 1.54 1.03
C ALA A 55 6.39 0.55 -0.14
N ASP A 56 5.66 -0.55 0.04
CA ASP A 56 5.30 -1.40 -1.08
C ASP A 56 4.03 -0.89 -1.79
N TYR A 57 3.72 -1.46 -2.96
CA TYR A 57 2.56 -1.06 -3.76
C TYR A 57 1.24 -1.19 -3.00
N SER A 58 1.06 -2.28 -2.25
CA SER A 58 -0.18 -2.54 -1.55
C SER A 58 -0.46 -1.54 -0.43
N LEU A 59 0.56 -1.19 0.35
CA LEU A 59 0.46 -0.16 1.38
C LEU A 59 0.26 1.23 0.76
N ALA A 60 0.95 1.53 -0.36
CA ALA A 60 0.74 2.78 -1.08
C ALA A 60 -0.71 2.94 -1.52
N CYS A 61 -1.37 1.87 -1.98
CA CYS A 61 -2.79 1.88 -2.32
C CYS A 61 -3.69 2.28 -1.14
N ARG A 62 -3.28 1.98 0.11
CA ARG A 62 -4.05 2.36 1.32
C ARG A 62 -4.08 3.87 1.58
N SER A 63 -3.35 4.66 0.80
CA SER A 63 -3.46 6.12 0.82
C SER A 63 -4.56 6.67 -0.06
N ILE A 64 -5.03 5.91 -1.07
CA ILE A 64 -5.84 6.36 -2.19
C ILE A 64 -5.22 7.51 -3.00
N LEU A 65 -3.88 7.57 -3.04
CA LEU A 65 -3.10 8.52 -3.84
C LEU A 65 -2.21 7.80 -4.88
N PHE A 66 -2.27 6.47 -4.93
CA PHE A 66 -1.43 5.63 -5.75
C PHE A 66 -2.12 5.24 -7.07
N ASP A 67 -1.44 5.45 -8.20
CA ASP A 67 -1.90 4.97 -9.50
C ASP A 67 -1.52 3.49 -9.66
N VAL A 68 -2.52 2.62 -9.57
CA VAL A 68 -2.32 1.17 -9.58
C VAL A 68 -1.86 0.64 -10.94
N ARG A 69 -2.04 1.40 -12.02
CA ARG A 69 -1.63 1.01 -13.38
C ARG A 69 -0.22 1.48 -13.69
N LYS A 70 0.16 2.66 -13.20
CA LYS A 70 1.49 3.23 -13.39
C LYS A 70 2.48 2.81 -12.31
N LEU A 71 2.00 2.20 -11.23
CA LEU A 71 2.77 1.77 -10.06
C LEU A 71 3.59 2.92 -9.44
N CYS A 72 2.97 4.10 -9.34
CA CYS A 72 3.57 5.31 -8.77
C CYS A 72 2.52 6.18 -8.06
N TRP A 73 2.97 7.15 -7.30
CA TRP A 73 2.10 8.18 -6.77
C TRP A 73 1.44 8.94 -7.92
N SER A 74 0.15 9.21 -7.81
CA SER A 74 -0.60 9.96 -8.83
C SER A 74 -0.37 11.46 -8.65
N ASP A 75 0.36 12.08 -9.59
CA ASP A 75 0.58 13.54 -9.60
C ASP A 75 -0.75 14.31 -9.58
N GLU A 76 -1.74 13.78 -10.28
CA GLU A 76 -3.05 14.40 -10.36
C GLU A 76 -3.78 14.38 -9.00
N LEU A 77 -3.79 13.23 -8.30
CA LEU A 77 -4.46 13.11 -7.01
C LEU A 77 -3.70 13.85 -5.91
N THR A 78 -2.37 13.78 -5.90
CA THR A 78 -1.54 14.50 -4.92
C THR A 78 -1.71 16.00 -5.07
N ALA A 79 -1.66 16.55 -6.30
CA ALA A 79 -1.87 17.95 -6.58
C ALA A 79 -3.27 18.42 -6.16
N ALA A 80 -4.31 17.66 -6.52
CA ALA A 80 -5.70 18.01 -6.17
C ALA A 80 -5.99 17.99 -4.67
N CYS A 81 -5.28 17.12 -3.93
CA CYS A 81 -5.39 17.01 -2.47
C CYS A 81 -4.42 17.95 -1.72
N GLY A 82 -3.54 18.66 -2.43
CA GLY A 82 -2.53 19.51 -1.79
C GLY A 82 -1.49 18.74 -0.99
N ILE A 83 -1.20 17.49 -1.41
CA ILE A 83 -0.15 16.66 -0.84
C ILE A 83 1.12 16.86 -1.65
N ASP A 84 2.19 17.29 -1.02
CA ASP A 84 3.51 17.35 -1.65
C ASP A 84 4.03 15.91 -1.83
N PRO A 85 4.28 15.44 -3.09
CA PRO A 85 4.82 14.11 -3.35
C PRO A 85 6.14 13.83 -2.61
N ALA A 86 6.93 14.86 -2.33
CA ALA A 86 8.16 14.72 -1.55
C ALA A 86 7.92 14.25 -0.11
N THR A 87 6.72 14.43 0.42
CA THR A 87 6.34 13.93 1.75
C THR A 87 5.92 12.45 1.75
N LEU A 88 5.76 11.84 0.59
CA LEU A 88 5.38 10.43 0.46
C LEU A 88 6.64 9.52 0.42
N PRO A 89 6.54 8.27 0.87
CA PRO A 89 7.66 7.33 0.79
C PRO A 89 7.97 6.93 -0.66
N THR A 90 9.19 6.50 -0.93
CA THR A 90 9.53 5.84 -2.19
C THR A 90 8.78 4.52 -2.29
N VAL A 91 8.13 4.26 -3.43
CA VAL A 91 7.37 3.03 -3.62
C VAL A 91 8.21 2.01 -4.36
N LEU A 92 8.24 0.79 -3.83
CA LEU A 92 9.03 -0.33 -4.36
C LEU A 92 8.16 -1.60 -4.42
N PRO A 93 8.50 -2.57 -5.28
CA PRO A 93 7.89 -3.90 -5.25
C PRO A 93 8.05 -4.58 -3.89
N THR A 94 7.08 -5.38 -3.48
CA THR A 94 7.18 -6.25 -2.31
C THR A 94 8.43 -7.14 -2.40
N GLY A 95 9.15 -7.31 -1.29
CA GLY A 95 10.39 -8.08 -1.24
C GLY A 95 11.65 -7.29 -1.64
N SER A 96 11.51 -6.02 -2.00
CA SER A 96 12.66 -5.16 -2.29
C SER A 96 13.50 -4.89 -1.03
N CYS A 97 14.81 -4.83 -1.20
CA CYS A 97 15.71 -4.38 -0.13
C CYS A 97 15.62 -2.87 -0.01
N ALA A 98 15.20 -2.39 1.16
CA ALA A 98 15.13 -0.97 1.48
C ALA A 98 16.49 -0.40 1.93
N GLY A 99 17.41 -1.26 2.36
CA GLY A 99 18.71 -0.88 2.87
C GLY A 99 19.27 -1.91 3.85
N THR A 100 20.27 -1.51 4.62
CA THR A 100 20.81 -2.32 5.73
C THR A 100 20.53 -1.64 7.07
N LEU A 101 20.74 -2.35 8.17
CA LEU A 101 20.55 -1.78 9.49
C LEU A 101 21.43 -0.55 9.70
N LEU A 102 20.85 0.47 10.32
CA LEU A 102 21.62 1.60 10.86
C LEU A 102 22.65 1.09 11.87
N PRO A 103 23.86 1.67 11.94
CA PRO A 103 24.93 1.21 12.84
C PRO A 103 24.50 1.08 14.30
N GLU A 104 23.77 2.07 14.80
CA GLU A 104 23.25 2.10 16.17
C GLU A 104 22.22 1.01 16.42
N VAL A 105 21.35 0.75 15.45
CA VAL A 105 20.33 -0.32 15.54
C VAL A 105 20.99 -1.69 15.53
N ALA A 106 21.94 -1.90 14.62
CA ALA A 106 22.70 -3.14 14.54
C ALA A 106 23.42 -3.43 15.87
N SER A 107 24.06 -2.40 16.47
CA SER A 107 24.73 -2.51 17.74
C SER A 107 23.77 -2.85 18.90
N GLN A 108 22.60 -2.18 18.95
CA GLN A 108 21.60 -2.44 20.00
C GLN A 108 21.01 -3.84 19.92
N LEU A 109 20.84 -4.36 18.70
CA LEU A 109 20.27 -5.69 18.46
C LEU A 109 21.33 -6.82 18.51
N GLY A 110 22.61 -6.49 18.55
CA GLY A 110 23.68 -7.49 18.48
C GLY A 110 23.77 -8.16 17.11
N LEU A 111 23.34 -7.47 16.03
CA LEU A 111 23.31 -8.00 14.67
C LEU A 111 24.40 -7.35 13.81
N PRO A 112 24.89 -8.04 12.75
CA PRO A 112 25.74 -7.42 11.76
C PRO A 112 25.04 -6.26 11.05
N GLN A 113 25.72 -5.16 10.80
CA GLN A 113 25.18 -4.03 10.02
C GLN A 113 24.78 -4.42 8.59
N SER A 114 25.37 -5.49 8.05
CA SER A 114 25.05 -6.03 6.73
C SER A 114 23.68 -6.72 6.62
N VAL A 115 22.94 -6.86 7.72
CA VAL A 115 21.57 -7.41 7.69
C VAL A 115 20.69 -6.49 6.87
N LYS A 116 20.03 -7.07 5.87
CA LYS A 116 19.14 -6.35 4.96
C LYS A 116 17.78 -6.12 5.60
N VAL A 117 17.26 -4.92 5.43
CA VAL A 117 15.86 -4.57 5.72
C VAL A 117 15.07 -4.74 4.43
N VAL A 118 14.13 -5.65 4.42
CA VAL A 118 13.31 -5.99 3.25
C VAL A 118 11.87 -5.56 3.51
N ILE A 119 11.26 -4.84 2.57
CA ILE A 119 9.86 -4.43 2.70
C ILE A 119 8.93 -5.61 2.43
N GLY A 120 7.96 -5.78 3.32
CA GLY A 120 6.84 -6.69 3.14
C GLY A 120 5.69 -6.05 2.37
N SER A 121 4.49 -6.53 2.62
CA SER A 121 3.27 -6.07 1.96
C SER A 121 2.12 -6.00 2.98
N HIS A 122 0.94 -5.61 2.51
CA HIS A 122 -0.29 -5.74 3.27
C HIS A 122 -0.52 -7.21 3.65
N ASP A 123 -1.03 -7.46 4.85
CA ASP A 123 -1.21 -8.81 5.43
C ASP A 123 -1.98 -9.77 4.51
N GLN A 124 -3.03 -9.31 3.85
CA GLN A 124 -3.80 -10.12 2.91
C GLN A 124 -2.97 -10.60 1.73
N ILE A 125 -2.08 -9.76 1.20
CA ILE A 125 -1.21 -10.11 0.07
C ILE A 125 -0.16 -11.14 0.46
N VAL A 126 0.53 -10.92 1.58
CA VAL A 126 1.55 -11.89 2.03
C VAL A 126 0.92 -13.18 2.52
N ASN A 127 -0.31 -13.14 3.04
CA ASN A 127 -1.07 -14.33 3.38
C ASN A 127 -1.45 -15.12 2.11
N ALA A 128 -1.96 -14.44 1.08
CA ALA A 128 -2.25 -15.08 -0.20
C ALA A 128 -1.01 -15.77 -0.78
N LEU A 129 0.14 -15.10 -0.77
CA LEU A 129 1.41 -15.70 -1.17
C LEU A 129 1.77 -16.92 -0.30
N GLY A 130 1.64 -16.79 1.01
CA GLY A 130 1.92 -17.89 1.96
C GLY A 130 1.02 -19.11 1.76
N CYS A 131 -0.21 -18.91 1.28
CA CYS A 131 -1.16 -19.94 0.91
C CYS A 131 -0.94 -20.52 -0.51
N GLY A 132 0.07 -20.01 -1.24
CA GLY A 132 0.43 -20.55 -2.56
C GLY A 132 -0.27 -19.89 -3.74
N VAL A 133 -0.92 -18.72 -3.56
CA VAL A 133 -1.47 -17.94 -4.67
C VAL A 133 -0.30 -17.39 -5.50
N ALA A 134 -0.06 -17.96 -6.68
CA ALA A 134 1.12 -17.67 -7.49
C ALA A 134 0.82 -17.37 -8.97
N ALA A 135 -0.33 -17.80 -9.47
CA ALA A 135 -0.72 -17.63 -10.86
C ALA A 135 -2.13 -17.01 -10.99
N PRO A 136 -2.39 -16.24 -12.05
CA PRO A 136 -3.74 -15.76 -12.33
C PRO A 136 -4.76 -16.91 -12.37
N GLY A 137 -5.87 -16.76 -11.67
CA GLY A 137 -6.87 -17.79 -11.45
C GLY A 137 -6.78 -18.48 -10.09
N ASP A 138 -5.65 -18.39 -9.39
CA ASP A 138 -5.57 -18.81 -7.99
C ASP A 138 -6.36 -17.84 -7.11
N ALA A 139 -6.89 -18.35 -6.02
CA ALA A 139 -7.56 -17.56 -5.01
C ALA A 139 -7.34 -18.17 -3.62
N VAL A 140 -7.43 -17.33 -2.61
CA VAL A 140 -7.48 -17.76 -1.21
C VAL A 140 -8.67 -17.11 -0.52
N ASP A 141 -9.32 -17.88 0.33
CA ASP A 141 -10.32 -17.39 1.27
C ASP A 141 -9.69 -17.31 2.67
N ILE A 142 -9.66 -16.12 3.23
CA ILE A 142 -9.03 -15.82 4.52
C ILE A 142 -10.14 -15.53 5.51
N THR A 143 -10.39 -16.48 6.40
CA THR A 143 -11.45 -16.39 7.40
C THR A 143 -10.91 -15.95 8.75
N GLY A 144 -11.57 -14.96 9.34
CA GLY A 144 -11.26 -14.40 10.65
C GLY A 144 -12.47 -13.64 11.19
N THR A 145 -12.25 -12.51 11.87
CA THR A 145 -13.32 -11.56 12.22
C THR A 145 -14.01 -11.01 10.97
N VAL A 146 -13.27 -10.93 9.87
CA VAL A 146 -13.76 -10.58 8.54
C VAL A 146 -13.32 -11.69 7.60
N GLU A 147 -14.22 -12.13 6.74
CA GLU A 147 -13.90 -13.01 5.63
C GLU A 147 -13.39 -12.17 4.46
N CYS A 148 -12.32 -12.61 3.83
CA CYS A 148 -11.70 -11.90 2.73
C CYS A 148 -11.26 -12.87 1.62
N ILE A 149 -11.92 -12.80 0.48
CA ILE A 149 -11.56 -13.58 -0.69
C ILE A 149 -10.60 -12.78 -1.55
N CYS A 150 -9.43 -13.35 -1.83
CA CYS A 150 -8.35 -12.70 -2.58
C CYS A 150 -8.01 -13.49 -3.85
N PRO A 151 -8.75 -13.32 -4.95
CA PRO A 151 -8.38 -13.88 -6.26
C PRO A 151 -7.27 -13.07 -6.92
N LEU A 152 -6.36 -13.78 -7.62
CA LEU A 152 -5.28 -13.19 -8.41
C LEU A 152 -5.68 -13.10 -9.89
N PHE A 153 -5.54 -11.92 -10.46
CA PHE A 153 -5.82 -11.62 -11.87
C PHE A 153 -4.54 -11.20 -12.59
N ALA A 154 -4.43 -11.51 -13.88
CA ALA A 154 -3.34 -11.06 -14.73
C ALA A 154 -3.41 -9.55 -15.03
N SER A 155 -4.60 -8.97 -15.02
CA SER A 155 -4.86 -7.54 -15.24
C SER A 155 -6.03 -7.09 -14.37
N ILE A 156 -6.23 -5.79 -14.24
CA ILE A 156 -7.39 -5.25 -13.55
C ILE A 156 -8.65 -5.70 -14.28
N PRO A 157 -9.58 -6.42 -13.62
CA PRO A 157 -10.79 -6.91 -14.26
C PRO A 157 -11.69 -5.75 -14.73
N GLU A 158 -12.03 -5.72 -16.00
CA GLU A 158 -12.93 -4.69 -16.57
C GLU A 158 -14.39 -4.86 -16.13
N THR A 159 -14.75 -6.08 -15.73
CA THR A 159 -16.12 -6.45 -15.35
C THR A 159 -16.45 -6.18 -13.88
N LEU A 160 -15.46 -5.78 -13.07
CA LEU A 160 -15.70 -5.46 -11.68
C LEU A 160 -16.30 -4.05 -11.56
N ASP A 161 -17.50 -3.99 -11.03
CA ASP A 161 -18.12 -2.74 -10.61
C ASP A 161 -17.61 -2.36 -9.22
N PHE A 162 -16.47 -1.67 -9.17
CA PHE A 162 -15.82 -1.28 -7.92
C PHE A 162 -16.71 -0.39 -7.04
N GLU A 163 -17.59 0.40 -7.65
CA GLU A 163 -18.50 1.29 -6.93
C GLU A 163 -19.62 0.50 -6.27
N ARG A 164 -20.25 -0.37 -7.04
CA ARG A 164 -21.41 -1.14 -6.58
C ARG A 164 -21.04 -2.23 -5.59
N GLU A 165 -19.94 -2.93 -5.85
CA GLU A 165 -19.53 -4.12 -5.10
C GLU A 165 -18.47 -3.79 -4.02
N ASN A 166 -18.04 -2.53 -3.92
CA ASN A 166 -17.04 -2.05 -2.95
C ASN A 166 -15.74 -2.87 -2.93
N TYR A 167 -15.29 -3.33 -4.09
CA TYR A 167 -14.01 -4.01 -4.22
C TYR A 167 -12.85 -3.02 -4.23
N ALA A 168 -11.75 -3.40 -3.60
CA ALA A 168 -10.45 -2.79 -3.84
C ALA A 168 -9.64 -3.71 -4.75
N CYS A 169 -8.99 -3.14 -5.78
CA CYS A 169 -8.07 -3.88 -6.64
C CYS A 169 -6.67 -3.26 -6.52
N VAL A 170 -5.72 -4.06 -6.12
CA VAL A 170 -4.36 -3.59 -5.85
C VAL A 170 -3.32 -4.45 -6.56
N PRO A 171 -2.15 -3.89 -6.90
CA PRO A 171 -1.05 -4.65 -7.48
C PRO A 171 -0.60 -5.77 -6.53
N TYR A 172 -0.36 -6.95 -7.09
CA TYR A 172 0.18 -8.09 -6.38
C TYR A 172 1.71 -8.07 -6.46
N LEU A 173 2.38 -8.22 -5.33
CA LEU A 173 3.83 -8.31 -5.15
C LEU A 173 4.66 -7.32 -6.00
N ASP A 174 5.07 -7.75 -7.20
CA ASP A 174 5.90 -6.97 -8.14
C ASP A 174 5.09 -6.16 -9.17
N GLY A 175 3.76 -6.17 -9.05
CA GLY A 175 2.85 -5.43 -9.93
C GLY A 175 2.54 -6.09 -11.26
N LYS A 176 2.97 -7.34 -11.50
CA LYS A 176 2.62 -8.10 -12.71
C LYS A 176 1.24 -8.72 -12.68
N GLY A 177 0.60 -8.74 -11.53
CA GLY A 177 -0.76 -9.18 -11.33
C GLY A 177 -1.50 -8.26 -10.38
N TYR A 178 -2.79 -8.53 -10.19
CA TYR A 178 -3.66 -7.74 -9.32
C TYR A 178 -4.51 -8.67 -8.48
N VAL A 179 -4.68 -8.32 -7.20
CA VAL A 179 -5.64 -9.00 -6.33
C VAL A 179 -6.78 -8.05 -6.01
N THR A 180 -7.98 -8.60 -5.87
CA THR A 180 -9.11 -7.88 -5.30
C THR A 180 -9.34 -8.36 -3.88
N TYR A 181 -9.95 -7.48 -3.08
CA TYR A 181 -10.43 -7.81 -1.75
C TYR A 181 -11.94 -7.70 -1.76
N ALA A 182 -12.61 -8.81 -1.56
CA ALA A 182 -14.02 -8.84 -1.22
C ALA A 182 -14.12 -9.10 0.29
N TYR A 183 -14.76 -8.19 1.01
CA TYR A 183 -14.98 -8.33 2.44
C TYR A 183 -16.41 -8.75 2.70
N ASN A 184 -16.57 -9.79 3.49
CA ASN A 184 -17.84 -10.16 4.08
C ASN A 184 -17.69 -10.09 5.61
N ILE A 185 -18.59 -9.37 6.28
CA ILE A 185 -18.67 -9.33 7.73
C ILE A 185 -19.67 -10.41 8.13
N SER A 186 -19.19 -11.49 8.70
CA SER A 186 -20.02 -12.57 9.23
C SER A 186 -20.68 -12.19 10.54
#